data_61a313df3a05be968c1f6108f6553147
#
_entry.id   61a313df3a05be968c1f6108f6553147
#
_cell.length_a   1.000
_cell.length_b   1.000
_cell.length_c   1.000
_cell.angle_alpha   90.00
_cell.angle_beta   90.00
_cell.angle_gamma   90.00
#
_symmetry.space_group_name_H-M   'P 1'
#
loop_
_entity.id
_entity.type
_entity.pdbx_description
1 polymer ?
#
loop_
_entity_poly.entity_id
_entity_poly.type
_entity_poly.pdbx_seq_one_letter_code
_entity_poly.pdbx_strand_id
1 'polypeptide(L)'
;MKVLIIGTFHHKNKEGLEQMLSYLNYEYKWGTYNDIPNYDLIFLPDNPIDTSKFPTKKFIFGNHFSVFPTNKLLLINNIHNNSIYIQPSSWASRVWKDMHAEKYIPVKTLPFAVNTDKFSSNNNVKHKVFIYFKARKLNELKLLTNHLKEKNIEYVIFDYRKRYNEVDYIKYLHKSKYGIWLGRHESQGFALQEALSMNVPLLVWDVMSMNQEEGYNYPEIPGTVIPYFDKRCGEYFYKEDEFVEKYNEFISKLSTYKPREFVLENLSVEVCGERLKKLINL
;
A
#
# COMPACT_ATOMS: atom_id res chain seq x y z
N MET A 1 18.42 -16.27 11.39
CA MET A 1 17.08 -16.30 12.01
C MET A 1 16.18 -17.15 11.15
N LYS A 2 15.40 -18.02 11.78
CA LYS A 2 14.41 -18.85 11.09
C LYS A 2 13.03 -18.26 11.24
N VAL A 3 12.35 -18.03 10.12
CA VAL A 3 11.05 -17.36 10.06
C VAL A 3 9.97 -18.30 9.55
N LEU A 4 8.89 -18.45 10.27
CA LEU A 4 7.70 -19.18 9.86
C LEU A 4 6.61 -18.20 9.45
N ILE A 5 5.99 -18.44 8.30
CA ILE A 5 4.85 -17.66 7.84
C ILE A 5 3.64 -18.59 7.78
N ILE A 6 2.55 -18.22 8.48
CA ILE A 6 1.34 -19.03 8.57
C ILE A 6 0.16 -18.20 8.10
N GLY A 7 -0.71 -18.78 7.28
CA GLY A 7 -1.95 -18.14 6.83
C GLY A 7 -1.87 -17.60 5.41
N THR A 8 -2.81 -16.72 5.06
CA THR A 8 -2.98 -16.21 3.69
C THR A 8 -2.65 -14.73 3.61
N PHE A 9 -1.70 -14.36 2.75
CA PHE A 9 -1.39 -12.99 2.41
C PHE A 9 -2.01 -12.59 1.07
N HIS A 10 -2.33 -11.31 0.93
CA HIS A 10 -2.49 -10.73 -0.40
C HIS A 10 -1.19 -10.91 -1.19
N HIS A 11 -1.25 -11.30 -2.47
CA HIS A 11 -0.07 -11.68 -3.26
C HIS A 11 1.05 -10.61 -3.25
N LYS A 12 0.71 -9.31 -3.28
CA LYS A 12 1.71 -8.23 -3.19
C LYS A 12 2.38 -8.15 -1.82
N ASN A 13 1.63 -8.34 -0.73
CA ASN A 13 2.22 -8.39 0.61
C ASN A 13 3.13 -9.59 0.76
N LYS A 14 2.71 -10.74 0.20
CA LYS A 14 3.54 -11.96 0.16
C LYS A 14 4.86 -11.69 -0.57
N GLU A 15 4.80 -11.20 -1.80
CA GLU A 15 5.98 -10.88 -2.61
C GLU A 15 6.91 -9.91 -1.88
N GLY A 16 6.37 -8.82 -1.33
CA GLY A 16 7.16 -7.82 -0.60
C GLY A 16 7.81 -8.39 0.66
N LEU A 17 7.09 -9.22 1.46
CA LEU A 17 7.65 -9.86 2.64
C LEU A 17 8.77 -10.84 2.29
N GLU A 18 8.56 -11.71 1.30
CA GLU A 18 9.57 -12.68 0.86
C GLU A 18 10.85 -11.98 0.37
N GLN A 19 10.73 -10.87 -0.36
CA GLN A 19 11.89 -10.07 -0.77
C GLN A 19 12.62 -9.44 0.42
N MET A 20 11.89 -8.88 1.40
CA MET A 20 12.49 -8.32 2.62
C MET A 20 13.24 -9.38 3.43
N LEU A 21 12.66 -10.58 3.59
CA LEU A 21 13.31 -11.69 4.31
C LEU A 21 14.55 -12.19 3.58
N SER A 22 14.48 -12.30 2.25
CA SER A 22 15.62 -12.68 1.40
C SER A 22 16.76 -11.64 1.48
N TYR A 23 16.45 -10.35 1.44
CA TYR A 23 17.41 -9.27 1.63
C TYR A 23 18.15 -9.36 2.97
N LEU A 24 17.41 -9.72 4.03
CA LEU A 24 17.97 -9.90 5.38
C LEU A 24 18.74 -11.22 5.56
N ASN A 25 18.80 -12.07 4.55
CA ASN A 25 19.36 -13.42 4.61
C ASN A 25 18.71 -14.27 5.71
N TYR A 26 17.39 -14.14 5.91
CA TYR A 26 16.63 -14.96 6.85
C TYR A 26 16.10 -16.21 6.14
N GLU A 27 16.30 -17.37 6.77
CA GLU A 27 15.68 -18.60 6.33
C GLU A 27 14.18 -18.54 6.64
N TYR A 28 13.31 -18.68 5.64
CA TYR A 28 11.86 -18.66 5.86
C TYR A 28 11.14 -19.83 5.20
N LYS A 29 10.02 -20.21 5.80
CA LYS A 29 9.13 -21.26 5.30
C LYS A 29 7.67 -20.84 5.48
N TRP A 30 6.85 -21.17 4.50
CA TRP A 30 5.40 -21.21 4.65
C TRP A 30 5.02 -22.54 5.31
N GLY A 31 4.29 -22.49 6.43
CA GLY A 31 3.98 -23.70 7.19
C GLY A 31 2.70 -23.58 8.00
N THR A 32 2.61 -24.37 9.05
CA THR A 32 1.43 -24.52 9.91
C THR A 32 1.76 -24.23 11.37
N TYR A 33 0.74 -24.18 12.21
CA TYR A 33 0.92 -23.98 13.66
C TYR A 33 1.81 -25.05 14.33
N ASN A 34 1.86 -26.27 13.78
CA ASN A 34 2.70 -27.33 14.30
C ASN A 34 4.20 -27.07 14.10
N ASP A 35 4.55 -26.19 13.18
CA ASP A 35 5.95 -25.85 12.88
C ASP A 35 6.52 -24.81 13.86
N ILE A 36 5.68 -24.06 14.62
CA ILE A 36 6.08 -22.95 15.49
C ILE A 36 7.30 -23.27 16.38
N PRO A 37 7.39 -24.43 17.06
CA PRO A 37 8.52 -24.73 17.95
C PRO A 37 9.89 -24.61 17.29
N ASN A 38 9.99 -24.83 15.97
CA ASN A 38 11.24 -24.91 15.22
C ASN A 38 11.72 -23.56 14.65
N TYR A 39 10.99 -22.44 14.91
CA TYR A 39 11.26 -21.12 14.35
C TYR A 39 11.43 -20.07 15.42
N ASP A 40 12.15 -19.00 15.09
CA ASP A 40 12.45 -17.90 16.02
C ASP A 40 11.41 -16.79 15.95
N LEU A 41 10.95 -16.50 14.73
CA LEU A 41 9.98 -15.46 14.39
C LEU A 41 8.81 -16.06 13.60
N ILE A 42 7.60 -15.70 14.00
CA ILE A 42 6.37 -16.18 13.36
C ILE A 42 5.58 -14.98 12.81
N PHE A 43 5.28 -15.03 11.51
CA PHE A 43 4.36 -14.10 10.85
C PHE A 43 2.98 -14.71 10.70
N LEU A 44 1.95 -14.00 11.17
CA LEU A 44 0.53 -14.38 11.05
C LEU A 44 -0.27 -13.17 10.53
N PRO A 45 -0.62 -13.13 9.23
CA PRO A 45 -1.34 -11.99 8.66
C PRO A 45 -2.78 -11.86 9.14
N ASP A 46 -3.40 -12.99 9.49
CA ASP A 46 -4.84 -13.03 9.79
C ASP A 46 -5.15 -12.67 11.24
N ASN A 47 -5.29 -13.67 12.07
CA ASN A 47 -5.72 -13.48 13.45
C ASN A 47 -4.58 -13.77 14.42
N PRO A 48 -4.36 -12.91 15.43
CA PRO A 48 -3.49 -13.27 16.54
C PRO A 48 -3.94 -14.58 17.20
N ILE A 49 -2.99 -15.29 17.73
CA ILE A 49 -3.21 -16.53 18.49
C ILE A 49 -2.76 -16.35 19.95
N ASP A 50 -3.12 -17.27 20.81
CA ASP A 50 -2.55 -17.36 22.17
C ASP A 50 -1.05 -17.70 22.06
N THR A 51 -0.20 -16.72 22.37
CA THR A 51 1.26 -16.85 22.32
C THR A 51 1.88 -17.23 23.65
N SER A 52 1.08 -17.36 24.72
CA SER A 52 1.56 -17.74 26.07
C SER A 52 2.25 -19.09 26.10
N LYS A 53 1.90 -19.99 25.18
CA LYS A 53 2.54 -21.31 25.02
C LYS A 53 3.93 -21.24 24.36
N PHE A 54 4.31 -20.08 23.82
CA PHE A 54 5.57 -19.88 23.08
C PHE A 54 6.32 -18.63 23.58
N PRO A 55 6.64 -18.53 24.88
CA PRO A 55 7.15 -17.28 25.48
C PRO A 55 8.53 -16.84 24.94
N THR A 56 9.28 -17.75 24.33
CA THR A 56 10.61 -17.46 23.75
C THR A 56 10.55 -17.10 22.26
N LYS A 57 9.38 -17.18 21.63
CA LYS A 57 9.21 -16.89 20.21
C LYS A 57 8.73 -15.46 20.01
N LYS A 58 9.10 -14.84 18.88
CA LYS A 58 8.56 -13.53 18.47
C LYS A 58 7.44 -13.72 17.49
N PHE A 59 6.38 -12.90 17.61
CA PHE A 59 5.23 -12.94 16.73
C PHE A 59 4.98 -11.56 16.11
N ILE A 60 4.78 -11.55 14.79
CA ILE A 60 4.30 -10.39 14.06
C ILE A 60 2.95 -10.76 13.44
N PHE A 61 1.91 -10.08 13.90
CA PHE A 61 0.56 -10.22 13.37
C PHE A 61 0.25 -9.11 12.36
N GLY A 62 -0.59 -9.42 11.36
CA GLY A 62 -0.98 -8.45 10.33
C GLY A 62 -0.01 -8.48 9.13
N ASN A 63 -0.26 -7.68 8.08
CA ASN A 63 -1.39 -6.77 8.07
C ASN A 63 -2.67 -7.54 7.69
N HIS A 64 -3.73 -7.33 8.42
CA HIS A 64 -5.03 -7.90 8.13
C HIS A 64 -5.66 -7.24 6.89
N PHE A 65 -6.57 -7.94 6.20
CA PHE A 65 -7.29 -7.40 5.03
C PHE A 65 -8.20 -6.20 5.37
N SER A 66 -8.52 -6.00 6.64
CA SER A 66 -9.27 -4.85 7.13
C SER A 66 -8.35 -3.82 7.78
N VAL A 67 -8.63 -2.54 7.56
CA VAL A 67 -8.00 -1.44 8.30
C VAL A 67 -8.57 -1.31 9.72
N PHE A 68 -9.60 -2.07 10.06
CA PHE A 68 -10.22 -2.07 11.39
C PHE A 68 -9.79 -3.28 12.21
N PRO A 69 -9.51 -3.10 13.52
CA PRO A 69 -9.41 -4.21 14.43
C PRO A 69 -10.79 -4.89 14.57
N THR A 70 -10.85 -6.17 14.28
CA THR A 70 -12.07 -6.95 14.51
C THR A 70 -12.16 -7.34 15.99
N ASN A 71 -13.40 -7.55 16.50
CA ASN A 71 -13.59 -8.01 17.88
C ASN A 71 -12.83 -9.31 18.17
N LYS A 72 -12.69 -10.21 17.19
CA LYS A 72 -11.89 -11.44 17.34
C LYS A 72 -10.41 -11.15 17.58
N LEU A 73 -9.86 -10.11 16.97
CA LEU A 73 -8.47 -9.69 17.17
C LEU A 73 -8.23 -9.07 18.54
N LEU A 74 -9.25 -8.43 19.11
CA LEU A 74 -9.20 -7.77 20.42
C LEU A 74 -9.54 -8.71 21.58
N LEU A 75 -10.14 -9.88 21.31
CA LEU A 75 -10.55 -10.85 22.34
C LEU A 75 -9.47 -11.86 22.73
N ILE A 76 -8.26 -11.75 22.21
CA ILE A 76 -7.18 -12.67 22.55
C ILE A 76 -6.50 -12.17 23.83
N ASN A 77 -6.91 -12.73 24.94
CA ASN A 77 -6.48 -12.34 26.29
C ASN A 77 -5.04 -12.76 26.64
N ASN A 78 -4.38 -13.57 25.82
CA ASN A 78 -3.09 -14.18 26.15
C ASN A 78 -2.03 -13.87 25.07
N ILE A 79 -1.92 -12.62 24.67
CA ILE A 79 -0.82 -12.17 23.82
C ILE A 79 0.37 -11.85 24.73
N HIS A 80 1.47 -12.59 24.52
CA HIS A 80 2.70 -12.37 25.26
C HIS A 80 3.40 -11.07 24.80
N ASN A 81 4.24 -10.50 25.67
CA ASN A 81 5.01 -9.26 25.44
C ASN A 81 5.91 -9.28 24.18
N ASN A 82 6.15 -10.46 23.59
CA ASN A 82 6.95 -10.64 22.37
C ASN A 82 6.15 -10.51 21.07
N SER A 83 4.93 -10.01 21.14
CA SER A 83 4.03 -9.92 19.99
C SER A 83 3.79 -8.47 19.60
N ILE A 84 3.77 -8.19 18.29
CA ILE A 84 3.35 -6.90 17.74
C ILE A 84 2.32 -7.11 16.63
N TYR A 85 1.49 -6.11 16.40
CA TYR A 85 0.62 -6.04 15.23
C TYR A 85 1.14 -4.99 14.26
N ILE A 86 1.21 -5.31 12.97
CA ILE A 86 1.65 -4.37 11.93
C ILE A 86 0.50 -3.92 11.04
N GLN A 87 0.55 -2.65 10.67
CA GLN A 87 -0.24 -2.05 9.60
C GLN A 87 0.68 -1.43 8.55
N PRO A 88 0.29 -1.44 7.26
CA PRO A 88 1.23 -1.09 6.18
C PRO A 88 1.47 0.42 6.06
N SER A 89 0.71 1.26 6.75
CA SER A 89 0.87 2.72 6.72
C SER A 89 0.54 3.38 8.06
N SER A 90 1.00 4.61 8.23
CA SER A 90 0.80 5.38 9.45
C SER A 90 -0.68 5.68 9.72
N TRP A 91 -1.48 6.01 8.68
CA TRP A 91 -2.90 6.28 8.88
C TRP A 91 -3.67 5.01 9.28
N ALA A 92 -3.37 3.85 8.65
CA ALA A 92 -3.98 2.58 9.04
C ALA A 92 -3.60 2.17 10.46
N SER A 93 -2.33 2.37 10.86
CA SER A 93 -1.88 2.17 12.24
C SER A 93 -2.61 3.08 13.21
N ARG A 94 -2.85 4.34 12.84
CA ARG A 94 -3.58 5.32 13.66
C ARG A 94 -5.03 4.87 13.89
N VAL A 95 -5.74 4.40 12.87
CA VAL A 95 -7.10 3.87 13.01
C VAL A 95 -7.15 2.77 14.08
N TRP A 96 -6.19 1.85 14.08
CA TRP A 96 -6.11 0.80 15.09
C TRP A 96 -5.85 1.35 16.50
N LYS A 97 -4.97 2.34 16.63
CA LYS A 97 -4.66 3.00 17.91
C LYS A 97 -5.86 3.76 18.46
N ASP A 98 -6.55 4.51 17.60
CA ASP A 98 -7.74 5.28 17.96
C ASP A 98 -8.89 4.35 18.38
N MET A 99 -8.95 3.15 17.83
CA MET A 99 -9.85 2.07 18.25
C MET A 99 -9.33 1.25 19.44
N HIS A 100 -8.32 1.76 20.14
CA HIS A 100 -7.76 1.20 21.38
C HIS A 100 -7.11 -0.20 21.24
N ALA A 101 -6.67 -0.60 20.06
CA ALA A 101 -5.99 -1.89 19.88
C ALA A 101 -4.69 -2.02 20.72
N GLU A 102 -4.01 -0.90 21.00
CA GLU A 102 -2.80 -0.89 21.83
C GLU A 102 -3.02 -1.30 23.30
N LYS A 103 -4.26 -1.38 23.76
CA LYS A 103 -4.57 -2.00 25.08
C LYS A 103 -4.28 -3.50 25.10
N TYR A 104 -4.21 -4.13 23.95
CA TYR A 104 -4.08 -5.58 23.80
C TYR A 104 -2.74 -5.98 23.18
N ILE A 105 -2.25 -5.20 22.19
CA ILE A 105 -1.02 -5.50 21.48
C ILE A 105 -0.42 -4.20 20.90
N PRO A 106 0.93 -4.01 20.96
CA PRO A 106 1.57 -2.87 20.34
C PRO A 106 1.32 -2.84 18.82
N VAL A 107 0.84 -1.70 18.30
CA VAL A 107 0.59 -1.49 16.87
C VAL A 107 1.75 -0.72 16.25
N LYS A 108 2.37 -1.29 15.22
CA LYS A 108 3.51 -0.71 14.51
C LYS A 108 3.21 -0.51 13.03
N THR A 109 3.92 0.39 12.40
CA THR A 109 3.84 0.61 10.95
C THR A 109 4.97 -0.12 10.24
N LEU A 110 4.64 -0.97 9.29
CA LEU A 110 5.60 -1.65 8.42
C LEU A 110 5.02 -1.75 7.00
N PRO A 111 5.49 -0.94 6.04
CA PRO A 111 5.14 -1.15 4.63
C PRO A 111 5.84 -2.42 4.12
N PHE A 112 5.16 -3.13 3.24
CA PHE A 112 5.79 -4.19 2.45
C PHE A 112 6.52 -3.59 1.25
N ALA A 113 7.65 -4.20 0.90
CA ALA A 113 8.49 -3.68 -0.17
C ALA A 113 7.78 -3.68 -1.53
N VAL A 114 8.08 -2.67 -2.33
CA VAL A 114 7.74 -2.63 -3.76
C VAL A 114 8.87 -3.28 -4.54
N ASN A 115 8.54 -4.19 -5.46
CA ASN A 115 9.54 -4.80 -6.34
C ASN A 115 10.02 -3.78 -7.38
N THR A 116 11.04 -3.00 -7.02
CA THR A 116 11.55 -1.89 -7.84
C THR A 116 12.32 -2.35 -9.08
N ASP A 117 12.71 -3.61 -9.16
CA ASP A 117 13.34 -4.21 -10.33
C ASP A 117 12.29 -4.59 -11.37
N LYS A 118 11.23 -5.27 -10.95
CA LYS A 118 10.07 -5.57 -11.78
C LYS A 118 9.38 -4.30 -12.29
N PHE A 119 9.21 -3.31 -11.42
CA PHE A 119 8.63 -2.01 -11.72
C PHE A 119 9.72 -0.95 -11.91
N SER A 120 10.62 -1.21 -12.85
CA SER A 120 11.70 -0.27 -13.21
C SER A 120 11.31 0.65 -14.36
N SER A 121 11.82 1.87 -14.33
CA SER A 121 11.69 2.78 -15.46
C SER A 121 12.63 2.37 -16.59
N ASN A 122 12.21 2.63 -17.82
CA ASN A 122 13.06 2.49 -19.00
C ASN A 122 13.23 3.85 -19.70
N ASN A 123 14.09 3.89 -20.71
CA ASN A 123 14.39 5.11 -21.48
C ASN A 123 13.40 5.35 -22.65
N ASN A 124 12.27 4.68 -22.66
CA ASN A 124 11.27 4.86 -23.71
C ASN A 124 10.64 6.26 -23.64
N VAL A 125 10.28 6.79 -24.82
CA VAL A 125 9.52 8.04 -24.91
C VAL A 125 8.15 7.83 -24.28
N LYS A 126 7.88 8.56 -23.22
CA LYS A 126 6.61 8.54 -22.50
C LYS A 126 5.62 9.54 -23.09
N HIS A 127 4.52 9.05 -23.65
CA HIS A 127 3.51 9.86 -24.33
C HIS A 127 2.07 9.50 -23.96
N LYS A 128 1.85 8.38 -23.28
CA LYS A 128 0.51 7.90 -22.90
C LYS A 128 0.06 8.51 -21.59
N VAL A 129 -1.26 8.58 -21.40
CA VAL A 129 -1.92 9.03 -20.19
C VAL A 129 -2.89 7.96 -19.74
N PHE A 130 -3.01 7.73 -18.44
CA PHE A 130 -4.03 6.83 -17.90
C PHE A 130 -4.82 7.46 -16.76
N ILE A 131 -6.01 6.93 -16.56
CA ILE A 131 -6.81 7.15 -15.33
C ILE A 131 -6.90 5.80 -14.62
N TYR A 132 -6.47 5.75 -13.36
CA TYR A 132 -6.76 4.63 -12.49
C TYR A 132 -8.07 4.91 -11.76
N PHE A 133 -9.02 3.99 -11.86
CA PHE A 133 -10.37 4.14 -11.31
C PHE A 133 -10.71 3.01 -10.36
N LYS A 134 -10.99 3.34 -9.08
CA LYS A 134 -11.31 2.33 -8.06
C LYS A 134 -12.29 2.87 -7.02
N ALA A 135 -13.49 2.29 -7.00
CA ALA A 135 -14.52 2.53 -5.99
C ALA A 135 -14.78 4.03 -5.69
N ARG A 136 -14.90 4.83 -6.75
CA ARG A 136 -15.28 6.24 -6.75
C ARG A 136 -16.53 6.45 -7.62
N LYS A 137 -17.15 7.62 -7.51
CA LYS A 137 -18.37 7.96 -8.24
C LYS A 137 -18.12 8.13 -9.73
N LEU A 138 -19.06 7.68 -10.55
CA LEU A 138 -18.93 7.79 -12.01
C LEU A 138 -18.94 9.23 -12.53
N ASN A 139 -19.59 10.16 -11.81
CA ASN A 139 -19.56 11.59 -12.18
C ASN A 139 -18.14 12.17 -12.04
N GLU A 140 -17.37 11.77 -11.01
CA GLU A 140 -15.97 12.18 -10.84
C GLU A 140 -15.11 11.67 -12.01
N LEU A 141 -15.28 10.40 -12.41
CA LEU A 141 -14.62 9.86 -13.59
C LEU A 141 -15.01 10.61 -14.88
N LYS A 142 -16.30 10.94 -15.03
CA LYS A 142 -16.81 11.69 -16.20
C LYS A 142 -16.20 13.07 -16.29
N LEU A 143 -16.03 13.76 -15.17
CA LEU A 143 -15.36 15.06 -15.13
C LEU A 143 -13.92 14.96 -15.66
N LEU A 144 -13.12 14.03 -15.13
CA LEU A 144 -11.75 13.81 -15.58
C LEU A 144 -11.67 13.46 -17.07
N THR A 145 -12.53 12.56 -17.54
CA THR A 145 -12.53 12.13 -18.95
C THR A 145 -12.97 13.23 -19.90
N ASN A 146 -13.93 14.07 -19.52
CA ASN A 146 -14.36 15.22 -20.32
C ASN A 146 -13.21 16.23 -20.48
N HIS A 147 -12.52 16.55 -19.39
CA HIS A 147 -11.38 17.47 -19.42
C HIS A 147 -10.26 16.99 -20.35
N LEU A 148 -9.92 15.69 -20.29
CA LEU A 148 -8.90 15.12 -21.19
C LEU A 148 -9.36 15.15 -22.66
N LYS A 149 -10.66 14.89 -22.94
CA LYS A 149 -11.23 14.97 -24.30
C LYS A 149 -11.19 16.39 -24.85
N GLU A 150 -11.57 17.40 -24.04
CA GLU A 150 -11.52 18.81 -24.44
C GLU A 150 -10.10 19.27 -24.79
N LYS A 151 -9.10 18.68 -24.15
CA LYS A 151 -7.68 18.92 -24.45
C LYS A 151 -7.10 18.01 -25.54
N ASN A 152 -7.92 17.17 -26.19
CA ASN A 152 -7.50 16.18 -27.18
C ASN A 152 -6.40 15.23 -26.69
N ILE A 153 -6.46 14.84 -25.41
CA ILE A 153 -5.49 13.92 -24.79
C ILE A 153 -6.06 12.50 -24.84
N GLU A 154 -5.34 11.60 -25.52
CA GLU A 154 -5.64 10.17 -25.50
C GLU A 154 -5.30 9.56 -24.15
N TYR A 155 -6.21 8.74 -23.61
CA TYR A 155 -6.03 8.06 -22.34
C TYR A 155 -6.62 6.66 -22.35
N VAL A 156 -6.19 5.85 -21.38
CA VAL A 156 -6.82 4.57 -21.05
C VAL A 156 -7.31 4.60 -19.60
N ILE A 157 -8.35 3.82 -19.30
CA ILE A 157 -8.85 3.67 -17.94
C ILE A 157 -8.50 2.28 -17.44
N PHE A 158 -7.74 2.22 -16.34
CA PHE A 158 -7.58 1.02 -15.54
C PHE A 158 -8.67 0.97 -14.47
N ASP A 159 -9.78 0.30 -14.82
CA ASP A 159 -10.91 0.11 -13.90
C ASP A 159 -10.67 -1.13 -13.03
N TYR A 160 -10.49 -0.93 -11.74
CA TYR A 160 -10.24 -2.00 -10.77
C TYR A 160 -11.37 -3.06 -10.76
N ARG A 161 -12.61 -2.67 -11.00
CA ARG A 161 -13.76 -3.58 -11.05
C ARG A 161 -13.70 -4.55 -12.24
N LYS A 162 -13.05 -4.14 -13.34
CA LYS A 162 -12.89 -4.94 -14.55
C LYS A 162 -11.66 -5.85 -14.54
N ARG A 163 -10.92 -5.87 -13.44
CA ARG A 163 -9.71 -6.69 -13.25
C ARG A 163 -8.75 -6.58 -14.44
N TYR A 164 -8.00 -5.49 -14.50
CA TYR A 164 -6.95 -5.34 -15.51
C TYR A 164 -5.80 -6.35 -15.29
N ASN A 165 -5.14 -6.72 -16.38
CA ASN A 165 -3.97 -7.58 -16.33
C ASN A 165 -2.74 -6.79 -15.90
N GLU A 166 -1.97 -7.30 -14.92
CA GLU A 166 -0.75 -6.65 -14.42
C GLU A 166 0.32 -6.49 -15.52
N VAL A 167 0.46 -7.47 -16.42
CA VAL A 167 1.42 -7.39 -17.54
C VAL A 167 1.08 -6.23 -18.47
N ASP A 168 -0.20 -6.01 -18.77
CA ASP A 168 -0.65 -4.90 -19.60
C ASP A 168 -0.50 -3.57 -18.85
N TYR A 169 -0.73 -3.55 -17.55
CA TYR A 169 -0.47 -2.38 -16.71
C TYR A 169 1.01 -1.96 -16.79
N ILE A 170 1.95 -2.89 -16.58
CA ILE A 170 3.39 -2.63 -16.69
C ILE A 170 3.76 -2.12 -18.09
N LYS A 171 3.30 -2.79 -19.15
CA LYS A 171 3.55 -2.34 -20.53
C LYS A 171 3.06 -0.93 -20.79
N TYR A 172 1.92 -0.57 -20.21
CA TYR A 172 1.36 0.77 -20.37
C TYR A 172 2.14 1.82 -19.56
N LEU A 173 2.51 1.50 -18.32
CA LEU A 173 3.32 2.37 -17.46
C LEU A 173 4.66 2.74 -18.12
N HIS A 174 5.31 1.82 -18.83
CA HIS A 174 6.54 2.12 -19.60
C HIS A 174 6.37 3.24 -20.62
N LYS A 175 5.15 3.45 -21.12
CA LYS A 175 4.82 4.49 -22.12
C LYS A 175 4.11 5.68 -21.49
N SER A 176 3.80 5.63 -20.19
CA SER A 176 2.99 6.65 -19.51
C SER A 176 3.81 7.88 -19.17
N LYS A 177 3.37 9.03 -19.66
CA LYS A 177 3.90 10.34 -19.34
C LYS A 177 3.47 10.77 -17.93
N TYR A 178 2.21 10.48 -17.60
CA TYR A 178 1.62 10.67 -16.27
C TYR A 178 0.35 9.84 -16.11
N GLY A 179 -0.13 9.74 -14.87
CA GLY A 179 -1.44 9.15 -14.54
C GLY A 179 -2.31 10.10 -13.74
N ILE A 180 -3.64 9.97 -13.89
CA ILE A 180 -4.62 10.57 -12.98
C ILE A 180 -5.18 9.45 -12.11
N TRP A 181 -5.10 9.63 -10.80
CA TRP A 181 -5.48 8.60 -9.84
C TRP A 181 -6.79 8.97 -9.14
N LEU A 182 -7.84 8.24 -9.45
CA LEU A 182 -9.17 8.36 -8.86
C LEU A 182 -9.47 7.08 -8.09
N GLY A 183 -8.90 6.98 -6.89
CA GLY A 183 -8.99 5.81 -6.04
C GLY A 183 -9.78 6.04 -4.76
N ARG A 184 -10.10 4.96 -4.07
CA ARG A 184 -10.54 4.94 -2.69
C ARG A 184 -9.35 5.01 -1.73
N HIS A 185 -9.60 5.10 -0.41
CA HIS A 185 -8.52 4.96 0.57
C HIS A 185 -7.73 3.65 0.38
N GLU A 186 -6.42 3.71 0.57
CA GLU A 186 -5.54 2.56 0.41
C GLU A 186 -4.69 2.36 1.66
N SER A 187 -4.68 1.15 2.22
CA SER A 187 -3.84 0.85 3.38
C SER A 187 -2.34 0.93 3.04
N GLN A 188 -1.94 0.52 1.83
CA GLN A 188 -0.60 0.71 1.28
C GLN A 188 -0.61 1.31 -0.13
N GLY A 189 -1.46 0.82 -1.05
CA GLY A 189 -1.59 1.36 -2.40
C GLY A 189 -0.54 0.85 -3.38
N PHE A 190 -0.33 -0.47 -3.48
CA PHE A 190 0.71 -1.06 -4.34
C PHE A 190 0.65 -0.60 -5.80
N ALA A 191 -0.51 -0.61 -6.45
CA ALA A 191 -0.59 -0.22 -7.85
C ALA A 191 -0.14 1.23 -8.08
N LEU A 192 -0.43 2.14 -7.14
CA LEU A 192 0.07 3.52 -7.16
C LEU A 192 1.58 3.55 -7.01
N GLN A 193 2.12 2.83 -6.02
CA GLN A 193 3.56 2.77 -5.74
C GLN A 193 4.33 2.14 -6.90
N GLU A 194 3.75 1.16 -7.59
CA GLU A 194 4.29 0.53 -8.80
C GLU A 194 4.40 1.54 -9.95
N ALA A 195 3.38 2.39 -10.15
CA ALA A 195 3.45 3.48 -11.13
C ALA A 195 4.55 4.50 -10.79
N LEU A 196 4.63 4.90 -9.50
CA LEU A 196 5.70 5.79 -9.03
C LEU A 196 7.09 5.16 -9.20
N SER A 197 7.23 3.86 -8.92
CA SER A 197 8.48 3.11 -9.13
C SER A 197 8.94 3.10 -10.59
N MET A 198 8.01 3.09 -11.53
CA MET A 198 8.29 3.22 -12.97
C MET A 198 8.49 4.67 -13.43
N ASN A 199 8.71 5.58 -12.49
CA ASN A 199 8.92 7.00 -12.71
C ASN A 199 7.76 7.65 -13.49
N VAL A 200 6.54 7.34 -13.10
CA VAL A 200 5.32 7.94 -13.64
C VAL A 200 4.72 8.85 -12.59
N PRO A 201 4.78 10.18 -12.77
CA PRO A 201 4.17 11.13 -11.84
C PRO A 201 2.64 11.03 -11.89
N LEU A 202 2.00 11.32 -10.75
CA LEU A 202 0.57 11.15 -10.58
C LEU A 202 -0.10 12.45 -10.12
N LEU A 203 -1.23 12.77 -10.75
CA LEU A 203 -2.21 13.69 -10.19
C LEU A 203 -3.29 12.89 -9.47
N VAL A 204 -3.41 13.08 -8.16
CA VAL A 204 -4.28 12.25 -7.33
C VAL A 204 -5.48 13.05 -6.83
N TRP A 205 -6.68 12.55 -7.12
CA TRP A 205 -7.87 13.00 -6.41
C TRP A 205 -8.00 12.20 -5.12
N ASP A 206 -7.45 12.77 -4.04
CA ASP A 206 -7.38 12.09 -2.74
C ASP A 206 -8.75 12.09 -2.04
N VAL A 207 -8.88 11.24 -1.02
CA VAL A 207 -10.02 11.19 -0.11
C VAL A 207 -9.60 11.70 1.26
N MET A 208 -10.53 12.30 1.98
CA MET A 208 -10.33 12.73 3.36
C MET A 208 -10.84 11.68 4.36
N SER A 209 -11.76 10.82 3.93
CA SER A 209 -12.42 9.85 4.79
C SER A 209 -12.76 8.57 4.05
N MET A 210 -12.82 7.47 4.80
CA MET A 210 -13.20 6.15 4.31
C MET A 210 -14.63 6.08 3.78
N ASN A 211 -15.54 6.93 4.26
CA ASN A 211 -16.93 6.99 3.79
C ASN A 211 -17.08 7.49 2.34
N GLN A 212 -15.99 7.98 1.73
CA GLN A 212 -15.96 8.35 0.31
C GLN A 212 -15.76 7.14 -0.64
N GLU A 213 -15.63 5.92 -0.10
CA GLU A 213 -15.57 4.70 -0.93
C GLU A 213 -16.94 4.33 -1.46
N GLU A 214 -17.11 4.36 -2.78
CA GLU A 214 -18.36 4.05 -3.45
C GLU A 214 -18.68 2.55 -3.36
N GLY A 215 -19.92 2.26 -2.96
CA GLY A 215 -20.43 0.89 -2.80
C GLY A 215 -20.15 0.28 -1.43
N TYR A 216 -19.62 1.03 -0.49
CA TYR A 216 -19.42 0.63 0.91
C TYR A 216 -19.98 1.68 1.86
N ASN A 217 -20.36 1.22 3.05
CA ASN A 217 -20.91 2.10 4.08
C ASN A 217 -19.94 2.19 5.26
N TYR A 218 -18.75 2.76 4.99
CA TYR A 218 -17.78 2.99 6.05
C TYR A 218 -18.15 4.20 6.89
N PRO A 219 -17.78 4.21 8.17
CA PRO A 219 -17.92 5.39 9.03
C PRO A 219 -16.99 6.53 8.55
N GLU A 220 -17.22 7.73 9.04
CA GLU A 220 -16.37 8.89 8.80
C GLU A 220 -15.07 8.74 9.61
N ILE A 221 -14.09 8.12 9.00
CA ILE A 221 -12.75 7.90 9.56
C ILE A 221 -11.72 8.46 8.58
N PRO A 222 -10.77 9.29 9.04
CA PRO A 222 -9.73 9.82 8.17
C PRO A 222 -8.99 8.72 7.42
N GLY A 223 -8.84 8.89 6.11
CA GLY A 223 -8.16 7.95 5.21
C GLY A 223 -7.53 8.70 4.05
N THR A 224 -6.69 8.05 3.28
CA THR A 224 -6.06 8.61 2.09
C THR A 224 -5.84 7.57 1.00
N VAL A 225 -5.84 8.01 -0.25
CA VAL A 225 -5.42 7.21 -1.42
C VAL A 225 -3.90 7.05 -1.45
N ILE A 226 -3.17 8.01 -0.87
CA ILE A 226 -1.72 8.20 -1.00
C ILE A 226 -0.98 8.11 0.34
N PRO A 227 -1.00 6.95 1.02
CA PRO A 227 -0.33 6.78 2.31
C PRO A 227 1.20 7.00 2.24
N TYR A 228 1.77 6.90 1.04
CA TYR A 228 3.19 7.13 0.73
C TYR A 228 3.30 8.01 -0.51
N PHE A 229 3.52 9.31 -0.28
CA PHE A 229 3.56 10.31 -1.35
C PHE A 229 4.21 11.59 -0.85
N ASP A 230 5.00 12.24 -1.69
CA ASP A 230 5.50 13.59 -1.45
C ASP A 230 5.55 14.40 -2.77
N LYS A 231 6.04 15.62 -2.72
CA LYS A 231 6.13 16.55 -3.87
C LYS A 231 6.92 16.01 -5.08
N ARG A 232 7.71 14.96 -4.91
CA ARG A 232 8.42 14.29 -6.01
C ARG A 232 7.51 13.38 -6.82
N CYS A 233 6.41 12.94 -6.22
CA CYS A 233 5.48 11.99 -6.82
C CYS A 233 4.45 12.63 -7.76
N GLY A 234 4.18 13.91 -7.60
CA GLY A 234 3.15 14.65 -8.32
C GLY A 234 2.38 15.61 -7.44
N GLU A 235 1.11 15.84 -7.79
CA GLU A 235 0.20 16.71 -7.05
C GLU A 235 -1.05 15.96 -6.61
N TYR A 236 -1.76 16.49 -5.62
CA TYR A 236 -3.06 15.97 -5.19
C TYR A 236 -4.05 17.09 -4.88
N PHE A 237 -5.33 16.76 -4.87
CA PHE A 237 -6.44 17.62 -4.54
C PHE A 237 -7.58 16.80 -3.91
N TYR A 238 -8.51 17.47 -3.22
CA TYR A 238 -9.61 16.82 -2.51
C TYR A 238 -10.98 17.13 -3.11
N LYS A 239 -11.17 18.29 -3.70
CA LYS A 239 -12.46 18.78 -4.18
C LYS A 239 -12.48 18.97 -5.68
N GLU A 240 -13.66 18.81 -6.25
CA GLU A 240 -13.89 18.95 -7.69
C GLU A 240 -13.45 20.30 -8.25
N ASP A 241 -13.72 21.37 -7.52
CA ASP A 241 -13.39 22.74 -7.90
C ASP A 241 -11.88 23.02 -7.94
N GLU A 242 -11.07 22.23 -7.22
CA GLU A 242 -9.61 22.34 -7.23
C GLU A 242 -8.97 21.68 -8.47
N PHE A 243 -9.70 20.83 -9.18
CA PHE A 243 -9.13 19.94 -10.21
C PHE A 243 -8.42 20.70 -11.33
N VAL A 244 -9.04 21.70 -11.93
CA VAL A 244 -8.49 22.41 -13.11
C VAL A 244 -7.20 23.14 -12.75
N GLU A 245 -7.17 23.80 -11.62
CA GLU A 245 -5.98 24.50 -11.12
C GLU A 245 -4.86 23.50 -10.85
N LYS A 246 -5.13 22.43 -10.12
CA LYS A 246 -4.16 21.39 -9.78
C LYS A 246 -3.66 20.62 -11.00
N TYR A 247 -4.51 20.38 -11.99
CA TYR A 247 -4.09 19.79 -13.25
C TYR A 247 -3.10 20.69 -13.99
N ASN A 248 -3.38 21.99 -14.10
CA ASN A 248 -2.48 22.93 -14.77
C ASN A 248 -1.15 23.08 -14.02
N GLU A 249 -1.18 23.16 -12.69
CA GLU A 249 0.02 23.13 -11.85
C GLU A 249 0.85 21.86 -12.09
N PHE A 250 0.21 20.70 -12.03
CA PHE A 250 0.84 19.40 -12.26
C PHE A 250 1.50 19.31 -13.64
N ILE A 251 0.80 19.71 -14.70
CA ILE A 251 1.35 19.68 -16.07
C ILE A 251 2.52 20.63 -16.23
N SER A 252 2.49 21.82 -15.61
CA SER A 252 3.59 22.80 -15.68
C SER A 252 4.88 22.30 -15.03
N LYS A 253 4.76 21.43 -14.02
CA LYS A 253 5.89 20.85 -13.26
C LYS A 253 6.28 19.44 -13.71
N LEU A 254 5.66 18.90 -14.76
CA LEU A 254 5.73 17.48 -15.10
C LEU A 254 7.15 16.93 -15.26
N SER A 255 8.07 17.75 -15.78
CA SER A 255 9.49 17.37 -15.96
C SER A 255 10.32 17.40 -14.67
N THR A 256 9.79 17.97 -13.60
CA THR A 256 10.52 18.13 -12.32
C THR A 256 10.25 17.00 -11.34
N TYR A 257 9.18 16.21 -11.54
CA TYR A 257 8.85 15.11 -10.65
C TYR A 257 9.84 13.95 -10.79
N LYS A 258 10.10 13.31 -9.66
CA LYS A 258 11.05 12.19 -9.52
C LYS A 258 10.45 11.08 -8.64
N PRO A 259 9.31 10.52 -9.03
CA PRO A 259 8.58 9.59 -8.17
C PRO A 259 9.36 8.30 -7.88
N ARG A 260 10.23 7.85 -8.80
CA ARG A 260 11.07 6.68 -8.56
C ARG A 260 12.07 6.91 -7.43
N GLU A 261 12.68 8.11 -7.34
CA GLU A 261 13.59 8.44 -6.23
C GLU A 261 12.86 8.29 -4.88
N PHE A 262 11.62 8.81 -4.79
CA PHE A 262 10.79 8.65 -3.59
C PHE A 262 10.57 7.17 -3.23
N VAL A 263 10.22 6.30 -4.20
CA VAL A 263 9.97 4.88 -3.94
C VAL A 263 11.24 4.17 -3.49
N LEU A 264 12.38 4.43 -4.13
CA LEU A 264 13.66 3.83 -3.77
C LEU A 264 14.07 4.19 -2.33
N GLU A 265 13.86 5.42 -1.91
CA GLU A 265 14.21 5.92 -0.57
C GLU A 265 13.23 5.47 0.53
N ASN A 266 11.98 5.11 0.18
CA ASN A 266 10.95 4.87 1.19
C ASN A 266 10.36 3.46 1.17
N LEU A 267 10.35 2.77 0.03
CA LEU A 267 9.59 1.55 -0.18
C LEU A 267 10.38 0.44 -0.90
N SER A 268 11.67 0.64 -1.15
CA SER A 268 12.52 -0.41 -1.72
C SER A 268 12.66 -1.59 -0.77
N VAL A 269 13.14 -2.71 -1.30
CA VAL A 269 13.36 -3.94 -0.52
C VAL A 269 14.32 -3.69 0.63
N GLU A 270 15.39 -2.93 0.38
CA GLU A 270 16.42 -2.59 1.36
C GLU A 270 15.83 -1.77 2.50
N VAL A 271 15.11 -0.71 2.17
CA VAL A 271 14.52 0.21 3.17
C VAL A 271 13.46 -0.49 4.01
N CYS A 272 12.58 -1.26 3.38
CA CYS A 272 11.54 -2.01 4.09
C CYS A 272 12.15 -3.17 4.89
N GLY A 273 13.18 -3.85 4.37
CA GLY A 273 13.92 -4.89 5.07
C GLY A 273 14.59 -4.37 6.34
N GLU A 274 15.28 -3.23 6.27
CA GLU A 274 15.89 -2.61 7.46
C GLU A 274 14.83 -2.14 8.49
N ARG A 275 13.66 -1.68 8.05
CA ARG A 275 12.53 -1.39 8.96
C ARG A 275 12.04 -2.65 9.65
N LEU A 276 11.89 -3.75 8.92
CA LEU A 276 11.52 -5.06 9.50
C LEU A 276 12.55 -5.50 10.52
N LYS A 277 13.85 -5.44 10.19
CA LYS A 277 14.94 -5.80 11.10
C LYS A 277 14.91 -4.99 12.41
N LYS A 278 14.65 -3.68 12.32
CA LYS A 278 14.48 -2.83 13.50
C LYS A 278 13.29 -3.28 14.37
N LEU A 279 12.16 -3.62 13.76
CA LEU A 279 10.98 -4.10 14.49
C LEU A 279 11.21 -5.44 15.20
N ILE A 280 11.98 -6.32 14.59
CA ILE A 280 12.31 -7.64 15.18
C ILE A 280 13.26 -7.49 16.38
N ASN A 281 14.11 -6.48 16.38
CA ASN A 281 15.10 -6.25 17.42
C ASN A 281 14.59 -5.37 18.59
N LEU A 282 13.35 -4.90 18.54
CA LEU A 282 12.66 -4.24 19.64
C LEU A 282 12.12 -5.28 20.61
#